data_9d12a7c2e4a55f05e16581c0973b4174
#
_entry.id   9d12a7c2e4a55f05e16581c0973b4174
#
_cell.length_a   1.000
_cell.length_b   1.000
_cell.length_c   1.000
_cell.angle_alpha   90.00
_cell.angle_beta   90.00
_cell.angle_gamma   90.00
#
_symmetry.space_group_name_H-M   'P 1'
#
loop_
_entity.id
_entity.type
_entity.pdbx_description
1 polymer ?
#
loop_
_entity_poly.entity_id
_entity_poly.type
_entity_poly.pdbx_seq_one_letter_code
_entity_poly.pdbx_strand_id
1 'polypeptide(L)'
;SLATRLTFFISLATIASFFAFAWIMIHSVKVHFAEQDINDLQEISATLERIINQPNEPESRRLETLKNVVSGYSNVIISLEDSNQKAIFHSPNAPDLRQFIASARPDKNAHASDVFIISGPTLQTSKHIHGQKTSSNWRMIRLPVGQLADGKPAYTLYLALSIDFHLHYINDLKNKLIMTASLISMMIVFIVLFAVYKGHEPIRNVSRRIQNITSKDL
;
A
#
# COMPACT_ATOMS: atom_id res chain seq x y z
N SER A 1 24.37 -29.37 -24.97
CA SER A 1 23.62 -29.43 -26.23
C SER A 1 22.84 -28.15 -26.47
N LEU A 2 22.47 -27.84 -27.70
CA LEU A 2 21.65 -26.66 -28.04
C LEU A 2 20.31 -26.70 -27.28
N ALA A 3 19.70 -27.88 -27.19
CA ALA A 3 18.45 -28.09 -26.46
C ALA A 3 18.56 -27.69 -24.96
N THR A 4 19.66 -28.08 -24.30
CA THR A 4 19.88 -27.75 -22.89
C THR A 4 19.99 -26.23 -22.67
N ARG A 5 20.70 -25.54 -23.58
CA ARG A 5 20.83 -24.07 -23.51
C ARG A 5 19.47 -23.38 -23.71
N LEU A 6 18.72 -23.83 -24.73
CA LEU A 6 17.40 -23.29 -25.03
C LEU A 6 16.43 -23.48 -23.84
N THR A 7 16.39 -24.69 -23.28
CA THR A 7 15.53 -25.00 -22.12
C THR A 7 15.92 -24.15 -20.90
N PHE A 8 17.22 -23.95 -20.67
CA PHE A 8 17.68 -23.07 -19.59
C PHE A 8 17.21 -21.63 -19.78
N PHE A 9 17.35 -21.04 -20.98
CA PHE A 9 16.93 -19.68 -21.25
C PHE A 9 15.40 -19.50 -21.13
N ILE A 10 14.61 -20.46 -21.63
CA ILE A 10 13.17 -20.44 -21.51
C ILE A 10 12.76 -20.48 -20.03
N SER A 11 13.36 -21.38 -19.24
CA SER A 11 13.06 -21.48 -17.80
C SER A 11 13.43 -20.21 -17.04
N LEU A 12 14.58 -19.61 -17.34
CA LEU A 12 15.02 -18.36 -16.75
C LEU A 12 14.05 -17.21 -17.09
N ALA A 13 13.65 -17.11 -18.37
CA ALA A 13 12.68 -16.11 -18.80
C ALA A 13 11.32 -16.28 -18.11
N THR A 14 10.85 -17.51 -17.96
CA THR A 14 9.59 -17.82 -17.27
C THR A 14 9.65 -17.44 -15.80
N ILE A 15 10.73 -17.78 -15.10
CA ILE A 15 10.95 -17.40 -13.69
C ILE A 15 10.98 -15.88 -13.53
N ALA A 16 11.75 -15.19 -14.40
CA ALA A 16 11.82 -13.74 -14.40
C ALA A 16 10.44 -13.08 -14.61
N SER A 17 9.62 -13.67 -15.49
CA SER A 17 8.26 -13.19 -15.75
C SER A 17 7.35 -13.30 -14.53
N PHE A 18 7.44 -14.37 -13.74
CA PHE A 18 6.66 -14.50 -12.49
C PHE A 18 7.03 -13.46 -11.46
N PHE A 19 8.33 -13.17 -11.27
CA PHE A 19 8.75 -12.13 -10.34
C PHE A 19 8.40 -10.73 -10.83
N ALA A 20 8.50 -10.47 -12.13
CA ALA A 20 8.07 -9.21 -12.73
C ALA A 20 6.56 -9.00 -12.55
N PHE A 21 5.74 -10.03 -12.77
CA PHE A 21 4.30 -9.99 -12.53
C PHE A 21 3.97 -9.71 -11.06
N ALA A 22 4.62 -10.41 -10.12
CA ALA A 22 4.43 -10.19 -8.69
C ALA A 22 4.77 -8.75 -8.30
N TRP A 23 5.86 -8.19 -8.84
CA TRP A 23 6.26 -6.82 -8.58
C TRP A 23 5.24 -5.81 -9.12
N ILE A 24 4.77 -5.99 -10.36
CA ILE A 24 3.75 -5.13 -10.99
C ILE A 24 2.45 -5.17 -10.17
N MET A 25 1.99 -6.38 -9.78
CA MET A 25 0.77 -6.53 -8.97
C MET A 25 0.87 -5.80 -7.63
N ILE A 26 1.98 -5.96 -6.90
CA ILE A 26 2.19 -5.28 -5.62
C ILE A 26 2.18 -3.76 -5.81
N HIS A 27 2.83 -3.27 -6.87
CA HIS A 27 2.88 -1.85 -7.17
C HIS A 27 1.48 -1.30 -7.51
N SER A 28 0.75 -2.00 -8.38
CA SER A 28 -0.61 -1.62 -8.79
C SER A 28 -1.57 -1.54 -7.59
N VAL A 29 -1.52 -2.54 -6.68
CA VAL A 29 -2.36 -2.55 -5.48
C VAL A 29 -2.01 -1.39 -4.54
N LYS A 30 -0.71 -1.05 -4.39
CA LYS A 30 -0.29 0.10 -3.58
C LYS A 30 -0.84 1.42 -4.12
N VAL A 31 -0.76 1.63 -5.42
CA VAL A 31 -1.28 2.84 -6.07
C VAL A 31 -2.81 2.89 -5.92
N HIS A 32 -3.49 1.78 -6.16
CA HIS A 32 -4.95 1.71 -6.04
C HIS A 32 -5.44 2.06 -4.63
N PHE A 33 -4.83 1.51 -3.58
CA PHE A 33 -5.19 1.88 -2.20
C PHE A 33 -4.85 3.34 -1.88
N ALA A 34 -3.74 3.87 -2.44
CA ALA A 34 -3.42 5.27 -2.25
C ALA A 34 -4.48 6.20 -2.87
N GLU A 35 -4.93 5.89 -4.06
CA GLU A 35 -6.00 6.64 -4.75
C GLU A 35 -7.33 6.53 -4.01
N GLN A 36 -7.69 5.34 -3.54
CA GLN A 36 -8.90 5.11 -2.76
C GLN A 36 -8.91 5.94 -1.48
N ASP A 37 -7.84 5.88 -0.69
CA ASP A 37 -7.74 6.64 0.56
C ASP A 37 -7.80 8.16 0.33
N ILE A 38 -7.23 8.65 -0.79
CA ILE A 38 -7.30 10.06 -1.15
C ILE A 38 -8.73 10.46 -1.52
N ASN A 39 -9.41 9.63 -2.31
CA ASN A 39 -10.80 9.87 -2.68
C ASN A 39 -11.70 9.91 -1.44
N ASP A 40 -11.52 8.98 -0.50
CA ASP A 40 -12.25 8.94 0.77
C ASP A 40 -12.00 10.21 1.59
N LEU A 41 -10.74 10.65 1.70
CA LEU A 41 -10.38 11.88 2.40
C LEU A 41 -10.95 13.13 1.72
N GLN A 42 -10.99 13.18 0.39
CA GLN A 42 -11.57 14.28 -0.37
C GLN A 42 -13.10 14.33 -0.20
N GLU A 43 -13.78 13.20 -0.20
CA GLU A 43 -15.23 13.13 0.03
C GLU A 43 -15.59 13.62 1.44
N ILE A 44 -14.85 13.17 2.44
CA ILE A 44 -15.01 13.63 3.83
C ILE A 44 -14.73 15.13 3.91
N SER A 45 -13.64 15.61 3.30
CA SER A 45 -13.29 17.03 3.32
C SER A 45 -14.37 17.91 2.70
N ALA A 46 -14.91 17.52 1.54
CA ALA A 46 -15.99 18.25 0.88
C ALA A 46 -17.27 18.32 1.75
N THR A 47 -17.56 17.24 2.48
CA THR A 47 -18.69 17.20 3.42
C THR A 47 -18.49 18.16 4.59
N LEU A 48 -17.29 18.15 5.17
CA LEU A 48 -16.95 19.03 6.30
C LEU A 48 -16.87 20.51 5.87
N GLU A 49 -16.28 20.77 4.70
CA GLU A 49 -16.23 22.11 4.12
C GLU A 49 -17.63 22.70 3.91
N ARG A 50 -18.59 21.90 3.44
CA ARG A 50 -19.98 22.32 3.28
C ARG A 50 -20.61 22.72 4.62
N ILE A 51 -20.34 21.97 5.69
CA ILE A 51 -20.84 22.29 7.04
C ILE A 51 -20.21 23.59 7.55
N ILE A 52 -18.88 23.74 7.38
CA ILE A 52 -18.15 24.92 7.86
C ILE A 52 -18.58 26.19 7.12
N ASN A 53 -18.86 26.09 5.82
CA ASN A 53 -19.21 27.21 4.96
C ASN A 53 -20.72 27.56 4.97
N GLN A 54 -21.56 26.96 5.82
CA GLN A 54 -22.98 27.31 5.92
C GLN A 54 -23.17 28.74 6.44
N PRO A 55 -23.64 29.70 5.59
CA PRO A 55 -23.64 31.12 5.95
C PRO A 55 -24.73 31.50 6.96
N ASN A 56 -25.79 30.68 7.08
CA ASN A 56 -26.99 31.02 7.86
C ASN A 56 -27.04 30.33 9.24
N GLU A 57 -26.02 29.56 9.60
CA GLU A 57 -25.98 28.84 10.87
C GLU A 57 -24.98 29.47 11.84
N PRO A 58 -25.37 29.63 13.13
CA PRO A 58 -24.41 30.08 14.13
C PRO A 58 -23.28 29.10 14.33
N GLU A 59 -22.08 29.59 14.62
CA GLU A 59 -20.87 28.81 14.77
C GLU A 59 -21.02 27.61 15.71
N SER A 60 -21.72 27.81 16.83
CA SER A 60 -22.01 26.77 17.83
C SER A 60 -22.74 25.57 17.21
N ARG A 61 -23.73 25.83 16.34
CA ARG A 61 -24.51 24.78 15.69
C ARG A 61 -23.71 24.08 14.62
N ARG A 62 -22.89 24.81 13.85
CA ARG A 62 -21.98 24.22 12.89
C ARG A 62 -20.97 23.28 13.54
N LEU A 63 -20.40 23.66 14.70
CA LEU A 63 -19.48 22.82 15.47
C LEU A 63 -20.18 21.56 16.04
N GLU A 64 -21.43 21.69 16.48
CA GLU A 64 -22.23 20.55 16.96
C GLU A 64 -22.52 19.57 15.80
N THR A 65 -22.93 20.06 14.64
CA THR A 65 -23.17 19.26 13.43
C THR A 65 -21.87 18.57 12.99
N LEU A 66 -20.76 19.31 12.99
CA LEU A 66 -19.44 18.78 12.67
C LEU A 66 -19.05 17.64 13.64
N LYS A 67 -19.26 17.82 14.95
CA LYS A 67 -19.01 16.79 15.96
C LYS A 67 -19.84 15.52 15.72
N ASN A 68 -21.12 15.69 15.38
CA ASN A 68 -22.02 14.56 15.12
C ASN A 68 -21.60 13.80 13.85
N VAL A 69 -21.25 14.50 12.78
CA VAL A 69 -20.77 13.88 11.53
C VAL A 69 -19.44 13.16 11.74
N VAL A 70 -18.48 13.80 12.43
CA VAL A 70 -17.17 13.23 12.72
C VAL A 70 -17.27 11.98 13.58
N SER A 71 -18.20 11.92 14.52
CA SER A 71 -18.41 10.74 15.39
C SER A 71 -18.78 9.47 14.59
N GLY A 72 -19.27 9.62 13.37
CA GLY A 72 -19.53 8.50 12.44
C GLY A 72 -18.28 7.92 11.78
N TYR A 73 -17.15 8.64 11.79
CA TYR A 73 -15.90 8.20 11.20
C TYR A 73 -14.94 7.66 12.26
N SER A 74 -14.94 6.36 12.48
CA SER A 74 -14.11 5.72 13.52
C SER A 74 -12.63 5.58 13.17
N ASN A 75 -12.29 5.64 11.89
CA ASN A 75 -10.94 5.42 11.34
C ASN A 75 -10.27 6.70 10.82
N VAL A 76 -10.92 7.86 11.01
CA VAL A 76 -10.43 9.17 10.55
C VAL A 76 -10.23 10.09 11.75
N ILE A 77 -9.09 10.75 11.78
CA ILE A 77 -8.78 11.84 12.70
C ILE A 77 -9.06 13.14 11.99
N ILE A 78 -9.82 14.01 12.64
CA ILE A 78 -10.17 15.32 12.13
C ILE A 78 -9.73 16.37 13.15
N SER A 79 -8.99 17.37 12.68
CA SER A 79 -8.61 18.56 13.45
C SER A 79 -8.91 19.80 12.64
N LEU A 80 -9.57 20.77 13.26
CA LEU A 80 -9.88 22.07 12.70
C LEU A 80 -9.19 23.15 13.53
N GLU A 81 -8.41 23.99 12.88
CA GLU A 81 -7.68 25.10 13.50
C GLU A 81 -8.12 26.45 12.92
N ASP A 82 -8.10 27.48 13.75
CA ASP A 82 -8.32 28.86 13.30
C ASP A 82 -7.06 29.44 12.63
N SER A 83 -7.16 30.67 12.12
CA SER A 83 -6.05 31.42 11.52
C SER A 83 -4.88 31.65 12.50
N ASN A 84 -5.09 31.54 13.82
CA ASN A 84 -4.08 31.68 14.86
C ASN A 84 -3.50 30.32 15.29
N GLN A 85 -3.77 29.26 14.55
CA GLN A 85 -3.35 27.87 14.87
C GLN A 85 -3.93 27.33 16.19
N LYS A 86 -5.04 27.91 16.66
CA LYS A 86 -5.75 27.40 17.82
C LYS A 86 -6.73 26.30 17.38
N ALA A 87 -6.65 25.14 18.01
CA ALA A 87 -7.59 24.06 17.75
C ALA A 87 -9.01 24.46 18.18
N ILE A 88 -9.96 24.49 17.25
CA ILE A 88 -11.38 24.71 17.49
C ILE A 88 -12.08 23.37 17.71
N PHE A 89 -11.68 22.38 16.93
CA PHE A 89 -12.23 21.04 17.00
C PHE A 89 -11.10 20.01 16.84
N HIS A 90 -11.22 18.92 17.59
CA HIS A 90 -10.33 17.77 17.48
C HIS A 90 -11.13 16.49 17.76
N SER A 91 -10.89 15.44 16.97
CA SER A 91 -11.52 14.14 17.17
C SER A 91 -11.24 13.60 18.57
N PRO A 92 -12.27 13.09 19.30
CA PRO A 92 -12.08 12.52 20.63
C PRO A 92 -11.06 11.39 20.62
N ASN A 93 -10.21 11.34 21.64
CA ASN A 93 -9.18 10.29 21.83
C ASN A 93 -8.14 10.15 20.68
N ALA A 94 -8.08 11.12 19.80
CA ALA A 94 -7.11 11.14 18.73
C ALA A 94 -5.79 11.79 19.17
N PRO A 95 -4.63 11.38 18.64
CA PRO A 95 -3.38 12.08 18.87
C PRO A 95 -3.40 13.46 18.20
N ASP A 96 -2.71 14.43 18.81
CA ASP A 96 -2.53 15.74 18.19
C ASP A 96 -1.67 15.61 16.92
N LEU A 97 -2.30 15.80 15.76
CA LEU A 97 -1.65 15.64 14.45
C LEU A 97 -0.49 16.62 14.25
N ARG A 98 -0.48 17.78 14.92
CA ARG A 98 0.59 18.80 14.80
C ARG A 98 1.95 18.26 15.19
N GLN A 99 2.02 17.37 16.19
CA GLN A 99 3.27 16.76 16.64
C GLN A 99 3.91 15.89 15.55
N PHE A 100 3.11 15.42 14.59
CA PHE A 100 3.56 14.52 13.54
C PHE A 100 3.78 15.22 12.20
N ILE A 101 3.30 16.46 12.02
CA ILE A 101 3.50 17.23 10.78
C ILE A 101 4.99 17.44 10.50
N ALA A 102 5.81 17.65 11.53
CA ALA A 102 7.27 17.80 11.37
C ALA A 102 7.95 16.52 10.82
N SER A 103 7.35 15.35 11.01
CA SER A 103 7.81 14.06 10.48
C SER A 103 7.06 13.60 9.24
N ALA A 104 6.13 14.42 8.73
CA ALA A 104 5.32 14.10 7.58
C ALA A 104 6.19 13.91 6.33
N ARG A 105 5.93 12.82 5.60
CA ARG A 105 6.61 12.52 4.34
C ARG A 105 5.59 12.62 3.20
N PRO A 106 5.94 13.27 2.07
CA PRO A 106 5.08 13.24 0.90
C PRO A 106 4.76 11.80 0.50
N ASP A 107 3.50 11.52 0.20
CA ASP A 107 3.12 10.18 -0.29
C ASP A 107 3.51 10.04 -1.77
N LYS A 108 4.53 9.22 -2.02
CA LYS A 108 5.04 8.97 -3.38
C LYS A 108 4.04 8.23 -4.28
N ASN A 109 3.02 7.60 -3.69
CA ASN A 109 2.00 6.87 -4.44
C ASN A 109 0.75 7.74 -4.71
N ALA A 110 0.71 8.95 -4.14
CA ALA A 110 -0.36 9.91 -4.36
C ALA A 110 0.02 10.85 -5.51
N HIS A 111 -0.88 11.04 -6.46
CA HIS A 111 -0.71 12.01 -7.54
C HIS A 111 -0.99 13.47 -7.10
N ALA A 112 -1.31 13.70 -5.81
CA ALA A 112 -1.64 15.01 -5.25
C ALA A 112 -0.50 15.54 -4.37
N SER A 113 -0.17 16.82 -4.50
CA SER A 113 0.95 17.48 -3.80
C SER A 113 0.75 17.67 -2.30
N ASP A 114 -0.50 17.63 -1.82
CA ASP A 114 -0.87 17.97 -0.43
C ASP A 114 -1.21 16.73 0.42
N VAL A 115 -0.75 15.56 -0.01
CA VAL A 115 -0.94 14.29 0.69
C VAL A 115 0.35 13.87 1.36
N PHE A 116 0.25 13.58 2.67
CA PHE A 116 1.38 13.22 3.50
C PHE A 116 1.13 11.88 4.20
N ILE A 117 2.21 11.12 4.42
CA ILE A 117 2.20 9.96 5.31
C ILE A 117 2.86 10.38 6.62
N ILE A 118 2.14 10.15 7.71
CA ILE A 118 2.63 10.35 9.08
C ILE A 118 2.60 9.03 9.84
N SER A 119 3.57 8.83 10.74
CA SER A 119 3.59 7.71 11.67
C SER A 119 3.38 8.25 13.07
N GLY A 120 2.37 7.76 13.75
CA GLY A 120 1.95 8.23 15.07
C GLY A 120 1.43 7.12 15.95
N PRO A 121 1.01 7.43 17.19
CA PRO A 121 0.41 6.45 18.09
C PRO A 121 -0.93 5.96 17.54
N THR A 122 -1.25 4.70 17.84
CA THR A 122 -2.52 4.09 17.49
C THR A 122 -3.67 4.79 18.23
N LEU A 123 -4.81 4.96 17.58
CA LEU A 123 -6.06 5.35 18.27
C LEU A 123 -6.35 4.32 19.38
N GLN A 124 -6.65 4.82 20.59
CA GLN A 124 -6.90 3.98 21.76
C GLN A 124 -8.17 3.11 21.67
N THR A 125 -8.89 3.17 20.55
CA THR A 125 -10.12 2.40 20.30
C THR A 125 -9.87 0.93 19.97
N SER A 126 -8.64 0.54 19.63
CA SER A 126 -8.26 -0.86 19.43
C SER A 126 -8.02 -1.52 20.78
N LYS A 127 -8.99 -2.34 21.24
CA LYS A 127 -8.83 -3.24 22.39
C LYS A 127 -7.45 -3.86 22.39
N HIS A 128 -6.71 -3.64 23.47
CA HIS A 128 -5.43 -4.26 23.79
C HIS A 128 -5.39 -5.74 23.41
N ILE A 129 -4.70 -6.07 22.35
CA ILE A 129 -4.15 -7.39 22.13
C ILE A 129 -2.65 -7.23 22.30
N HIS A 130 -2.15 -7.62 23.45
CA HIS A 130 -0.73 -7.73 23.84
C HIS A 130 0.14 -6.50 23.63
N GLY A 131 0.28 -5.67 24.65
CA GLY A 131 1.51 -4.98 25.11
C GLY A 131 2.46 -4.25 24.15
N GLN A 132 2.22 -4.24 22.85
CA GLN A 132 3.03 -3.54 21.86
C GLN A 132 2.42 -2.15 21.59
N LYS A 133 3.20 -1.10 21.87
CA LYS A 133 2.99 0.24 21.31
C LYS A 133 3.16 0.14 19.79
N THR A 134 2.12 -0.21 19.09
CA THR A 134 2.09 -0.21 17.64
C THR A 134 1.95 1.24 17.18
N SER A 135 2.97 1.77 16.53
CA SER A 135 2.82 3.02 15.79
C SER A 135 1.90 2.74 14.60
N SER A 136 0.85 3.55 14.45
CA SER A 136 -0.03 3.50 13.29
C SER A 136 0.47 4.44 12.21
N ASN A 137 0.23 4.07 10.96
CA ASN A 137 0.51 4.91 9.81
C ASN A 137 -0.79 5.56 9.33
N TRP A 138 -0.70 6.83 9.03
CA TRP A 138 -1.83 7.66 8.64
C TRP A 138 -1.52 8.34 7.31
N ARG A 139 -2.51 8.38 6.41
CA ARG A 139 -2.49 9.27 5.25
C ARG A 139 -3.23 10.53 5.61
N MET A 140 -2.58 11.67 5.48
CA MET A 140 -3.09 12.97 5.92
C MET A 140 -3.19 13.92 4.75
N ILE A 141 -4.29 14.69 4.70
CA ILE A 141 -4.43 15.87 3.86
C ILE A 141 -4.61 17.11 4.73
N ARG A 142 -4.15 18.25 4.21
CA ARG A 142 -4.28 19.56 4.81
C ARG A 142 -5.00 20.47 3.84
N LEU A 143 -6.09 21.09 4.27
CA LEU A 143 -6.93 21.92 3.42
C LEU A 143 -7.24 23.26 4.12
N PRO A 144 -7.08 24.39 3.43
CA PRO A 144 -7.62 25.69 3.89
C PRO A 144 -9.14 25.70 3.65
N VAL A 145 -9.92 26.09 4.68
CA VAL A 145 -11.39 26.07 4.62
C VAL A 145 -11.95 27.40 5.13
N GLY A 146 -13.02 27.85 4.49
CA GLY A 146 -13.62 29.13 4.79
C GLY A 146 -12.78 30.31 4.30
N GLN A 147 -13.36 31.47 4.19
CA GLN A 147 -12.65 32.71 3.83
C GLN A 147 -12.97 33.80 4.83
N LEU A 148 -11.93 34.47 5.31
CA LEU A 148 -12.03 35.73 6.03
C LEU A 148 -12.27 36.90 5.04
N ALA A 149 -12.72 38.04 5.56
CA ALA A 149 -12.97 39.24 4.77
C ALA A 149 -11.71 39.76 4.03
N ASP A 150 -10.52 39.41 4.50
CA ASP A 150 -9.22 39.74 3.91
C ASP A 150 -8.72 38.71 2.87
N GLY A 151 -9.54 37.73 2.50
CA GLY A 151 -9.24 36.69 1.54
C GLY A 151 -8.35 35.54 2.05
N LYS A 152 -7.96 35.57 3.34
CA LYS A 152 -7.22 34.48 3.95
C LYS A 152 -8.17 33.35 4.38
N PRO A 153 -7.67 32.10 4.46
CA PRO A 153 -8.48 31.03 4.98
C PRO A 153 -8.84 31.28 6.45
N ALA A 154 -10.13 31.10 6.78
CA ALA A 154 -10.61 31.24 8.14
C ALA A 154 -10.14 30.09 9.03
N TYR A 155 -10.04 28.89 8.45
CA TYR A 155 -9.68 27.68 9.16
C TYR A 155 -8.72 26.82 8.33
N THR A 156 -7.97 25.97 9.02
CA THR A 156 -7.17 24.88 8.41
C THR A 156 -7.74 23.55 8.90
N LEU A 157 -8.17 22.72 7.97
CA LEU A 157 -8.70 21.38 8.21
C LEU A 157 -7.60 20.36 7.99
N TYR A 158 -7.34 19.52 8.98
CA TYR A 158 -6.46 18.36 8.90
C TYR A 158 -7.30 17.10 8.97
N LEU A 159 -7.14 16.23 8.00
CA LEU A 159 -7.79 14.93 7.93
C LEU A 159 -6.73 13.86 7.84
N ALA A 160 -6.79 12.85 8.71
CA ALA A 160 -5.87 11.72 8.66
C ALA A 160 -6.66 10.41 8.73
N LEU A 161 -6.45 9.54 7.73
CA LEU A 161 -7.04 8.21 7.61
C LEU A 161 -6.00 7.15 7.98
N SER A 162 -6.37 6.18 8.82
CA SER A 162 -5.50 5.04 9.14
C SER A 162 -5.33 4.13 7.93
N ILE A 163 -4.06 3.89 7.55
CA ILE A 163 -3.69 3.03 6.43
C ILE A 163 -3.12 1.68 6.87
N ASP A 164 -3.14 1.38 8.16
CA ASP A 164 -2.53 0.15 8.71
C ASP A 164 -3.15 -1.11 8.11
N PHE A 165 -4.47 -1.13 7.91
CA PHE A 165 -5.15 -2.26 7.28
C PHE A 165 -4.62 -2.51 5.86
N HIS A 166 -4.46 -1.45 5.06
CA HIS A 166 -3.93 -1.56 3.70
C HIS A 166 -2.47 -2.00 3.69
N LEU A 167 -1.65 -1.50 4.62
CA LEU A 167 -0.25 -1.91 4.75
C LEU A 167 -0.12 -3.38 5.15
N HIS A 168 -0.94 -3.87 6.09
CA HIS A 168 -0.97 -5.29 6.45
C HIS A 168 -1.39 -6.15 5.26
N TYR A 169 -2.45 -5.77 4.55
CA TYR A 169 -2.92 -6.48 3.37
C TYR A 169 -1.85 -6.55 2.28
N ILE A 170 -1.18 -5.43 1.97
CA ILE A 170 -0.12 -5.37 0.96
C ILE A 170 1.06 -6.26 1.36
N ASN A 171 1.45 -6.26 2.65
CA ASN A 171 2.54 -7.10 3.12
C ASN A 171 2.19 -8.59 3.04
N ASP A 172 0.97 -8.95 3.38
CA ASP A 172 0.45 -10.31 3.28
C ASP A 172 0.38 -10.79 1.83
N LEU A 173 -0.14 -9.93 0.93
CA LEU A 173 -0.16 -10.17 -0.50
C LEU A 173 1.25 -10.37 -1.07
N LYS A 174 2.19 -9.48 -0.69
CA LYS A 174 3.60 -9.58 -1.08
C LYS A 174 4.19 -10.94 -0.68
N ASN A 175 3.99 -11.35 0.58
CA ASN A 175 4.52 -12.61 1.07
C ASN A 175 3.91 -13.80 0.32
N LYS A 176 2.61 -13.81 0.09
CA LYS A 176 1.92 -14.84 -0.67
C LYS A 176 2.41 -14.92 -2.12
N LEU A 177 2.53 -13.78 -2.80
CA LEU A 177 3.02 -13.73 -4.19
C LEU A 177 4.46 -14.21 -4.32
N ILE A 178 5.36 -13.77 -3.43
CA ILE A 178 6.76 -14.21 -3.43
C ILE A 178 6.86 -15.70 -3.14
N MET A 179 6.11 -16.20 -2.15
CA MET A 179 6.10 -17.62 -1.80
C MET A 179 5.60 -18.49 -2.98
N THR A 180 4.50 -18.07 -3.61
CA THR A 180 3.94 -18.76 -4.77
C THR A 180 4.90 -18.73 -5.97
N ALA A 181 5.48 -17.57 -6.28
CA ALA A 181 6.46 -17.44 -7.35
C ALA A 181 7.70 -18.30 -7.10
N SER A 182 8.18 -18.36 -5.87
CA SER A 182 9.31 -19.20 -5.47
C SER A 182 9.00 -20.70 -5.62
N LEU A 183 7.80 -21.12 -5.21
CA LEU A 183 7.36 -22.51 -5.33
C LEU A 183 7.26 -22.95 -6.80
N ILE A 184 6.63 -22.11 -7.65
CA ILE A 184 6.52 -22.36 -9.08
C ILE A 184 7.92 -22.39 -9.73
N SER A 185 8.80 -21.45 -9.36
CA SER A 185 10.18 -21.42 -9.89
C SER A 185 10.95 -22.69 -9.53
N MET A 186 10.80 -23.18 -8.30
CA MET A 186 11.42 -24.44 -7.87
C MET A 186 10.88 -25.64 -8.66
N MET A 187 9.56 -25.68 -8.89
CA MET A 187 8.94 -26.72 -9.75
C MET A 187 9.49 -26.69 -11.18
N ILE A 188 9.62 -25.50 -11.78
CA ILE A 188 10.17 -25.36 -13.14
C ILE A 188 11.60 -25.89 -13.19
N VAL A 189 12.45 -25.51 -12.23
CA VAL A 189 13.84 -26.00 -12.15
C VAL A 189 13.84 -27.53 -12.05
N PHE A 190 12.98 -28.12 -11.23
CA PHE A 190 12.90 -29.58 -11.07
C PHE A 190 12.50 -30.28 -12.37
N ILE A 191 11.47 -29.75 -13.07
CA ILE A 191 11.02 -30.29 -14.37
C ILE A 191 12.13 -30.19 -15.40
N VAL A 192 12.84 -29.06 -15.45
CA VAL A 192 13.96 -28.86 -16.40
C VAL A 192 15.11 -29.87 -16.15
N LEU A 193 15.52 -30.01 -14.88
CA LEU A 193 16.56 -30.96 -14.49
C LEU A 193 16.16 -32.40 -14.85
N PHE A 194 14.91 -32.77 -14.58
CA PHE A 194 14.37 -34.09 -14.92
C PHE A 194 14.33 -34.32 -16.45
N ALA A 195 13.86 -33.33 -17.20
CA ALA A 195 13.82 -33.42 -18.68
C ALA A 195 15.23 -33.54 -19.30
N VAL A 196 16.20 -32.79 -18.79
CA VAL A 196 17.61 -32.88 -19.22
C VAL A 196 18.19 -34.23 -18.87
N TYR A 197 17.95 -34.75 -17.66
CA TYR A 197 18.44 -36.05 -17.22
C TYR A 197 17.88 -37.19 -18.07
N LYS A 198 16.56 -37.25 -18.27
CA LYS A 198 15.91 -38.28 -19.12
C LYS A 198 16.19 -38.11 -20.59
N GLY A 199 16.27 -36.91 -21.11
CA GLY A 199 16.52 -36.63 -22.53
C GLY A 199 17.92 -37.04 -23.01
N HIS A 200 18.89 -37.23 -22.12
CA HIS A 200 20.23 -37.68 -22.46
C HIS A 200 20.38 -39.23 -22.46
N GLU A 201 19.45 -39.94 -21.87
CA GLU A 201 19.50 -41.42 -21.76
C GLU A 201 19.48 -42.16 -23.13
N PRO A 202 18.59 -41.80 -24.08
CA PRO A 202 18.58 -42.48 -25.40
C PRO A 202 19.83 -42.21 -26.23
N ILE A 203 20.38 -41.01 -26.18
CA ILE A 203 21.60 -40.63 -26.94
C ILE A 203 22.80 -41.43 -26.44
N ARG A 204 22.93 -41.64 -25.14
CA ARG A 204 24.00 -42.42 -24.52
C ARG A 204 23.92 -43.92 -24.87
N ASN A 205 22.70 -44.43 -25.01
CA ASN A 205 22.45 -45.82 -25.37
C ASN A 205 22.77 -46.10 -26.86
N VAL A 206 22.47 -45.15 -27.76
CA VAL A 206 22.84 -45.25 -29.19
C VAL A 206 24.35 -45.18 -29.37
N SER A 207 25.03 -44.24 -28.69
CA SER A 207 26.49 -44.11 -28.75
C SER A 207 27.21 -45.38 -28.26
N ARG A 208 26.73 -46.01 -27.20
CA ARG A 208 27.27 -47.29 -26.69
C ARG A 208 27.05 -48.43 -27.67
N ARG A 209 25.91 -48.49 -28.37
CA ARG A 209 25.65 -49.52 -29.38
C ARG A 209 26.57 -49.37 -30.58
N ILE A 210 26.85 -48.16 -31.06
CA ILE A 210 27.76 -47.89 -32.17
C ILE A 210 29.20 -48.30 -31.81
N GLN A 211 29.68 -47.97 -30.61
CA GLN A 211 31.01 -48.36 -30.13
C GLN A 211 31.17 -49.88 -30.02
N ASN A 212 30.12 -50.61 -29.63
CA ASN A 212 30.14 -52.06 -29.52
C ASN A 212 30.15 -52.80 -30.92
N ILE A 213 29.63 -52.13 -31.97
CA ILE A 213 29.64 -52.66 -33.33
C ILE A 213 31.03 -52.50 -33.95
N THR A 214 31.62 -51.31 -33.77
CA THR A 214 32.96 -51.01 -34.35
C THR A 214 34.08 -51.82 -33.70
N SER A 215 33.92 -52.29 -32.46
CA SER A 215 34.91 -53.10 -31.75
C SER A 215 34.79 -54.63 -32.02
N LYS A 216 33.79 -55.08 -32.80
CA LYS A 216 33.65 -56.51 -33.18
C LYS A 216 34.07 -56.83 -34.61
N ASP A 217 34.33 -55.80 -35.42
CA ASP A 217 34.76 -55.95 -36.80
C ASP A 217 36.26 -55.65 -37.02
N LEU A 218 37.05 -55.64 -35.97
CA LEU A 218 38.54 -55.62 -35.96
C LEU A 218 39.05 -56.89 -35.22
#